data_0295c4817e7ff8df1add199b7cc28ce1
#
_entry.id   0295c4817e7ff8df1add199b7cc28ce1
#
_cell.length_a   1.000
_cell.length_b   1.000
_cell.length_c   1.000
_cell.angle_alpha   90.00
_cell.angle_beta   90.00
_cell.angle_gamma   90.00
#
_symmetry.space_group_name_H-M   'P 1'
#
loop_
_entity.id
_entity.type
_entity.pdbx_description
1 polymer ?
#
loop_
_entity_poly.entity_id
_entity_poly.type
_entity_poly.pdbx_seq_one_letter_code
_entity_poly.pdbx_strand_id
1 'polypeptide(L)'
;MDTLFPRTMVGGVSLPRMLIGSNWLVGFSHTSTASDEMIRQAHAQRESVAAVIEAYLEYGIDAIMGLMVQSPILADAAKLAEDRTGKKVILIDTPIINVDDNAQARDEARRMIEASRKAGSTFCMPHHSSVEQLVCKNTRTIDRLPDYLDMIRQHGMIPGLSA
;
A
#
# COMPACT_ATOMS: atom_id res chain seq x y z
N MET A 1 17.31 -25.80 -7.93
CA MET A 1 16.94 -25.24 -6.62
C MET A 1 16.29 -23.90 -6.89
N ASP A 2 14.97 -23.82 -6.73
CA ASP A 2 14.27 -22.53 -6.88
C ASP A 2 14.67 -21.64 -5.71
N THR A 3 15.57 -20.72 -5.97
CA THR A 3 16.00 -19.74 -4.97
C THR A 3 14.89 -18.71 -4.80
N LEU A 4 14.12 -18.85 -3.74
CA LEU A 4 13.14 -17.85 -3.34
C LEU A 4 13.83 -16.49 -3.10
N PHE A 5 13.12 -15.41 -3.37
CA PHE A 5 13.64 -14.06 -3.23
C PHE A 5 14.06 -13.78 -1.76
N PRO A 6 15.20 -13.08 -1.53
CA PRO A 6 15.67 -12.77 -0.17
C PRO A 6 14.64 -11.99 0.65
N ARG A 7 14.59 -12.27 1.95
CA ARG A 7 13.63 -11.65 2.88
C ARG A 7 14.32 -10.89 4.00
N THR A 8 13.58 -10.03 4.67
CA THR A 8 14.00 -9.28 5.86
C THR A 8 12.85 -9.17 6.84
N MET A 9 13.15 -8.92 8.11
CA MET A 9 12.13 -8.72 9.16
C MET A 9 11.85 -7.22 9.33
N VAL A 10 10.56 -6.85 9.24
CA VAL A 10 10.08 -5.50 9.46
C VAL A 10 8.87 -5.54 10.38
N GLY A 11 8.98 -4.93 11.56
CA GLY A 11 7.89 -4.92 12.54
C GLY A 11 7.40 -6.32 12.96
N GLY A 12 8.28 -7.33 12.96
CA GLY A 12 7.92 -8.72 13.27
C GLY A 12 7.35 -9.52 12.09
N VAL A 13 7.20 -8.91 10.91
CA VAL A 13 6.72 -9.56 9.69
C VAL A 13 7.90 -9.81 8.75
N SER A 14 8.00 -11.03 8.22
CA SER A 14 8.97 -11.35 7.17
C SER A 14 8.48 -10.78 5.85
N LEU A 15 9.23 -9.86 5.25
CA LEU A 15 8.95 -9.26 3.94
C LEU A 15 9.98 -9.68 2.89
N PRO A 16 9.60 -9.90 1.64
CA PRO A 16 10.57 -10.02 0.56
C PRO A 16 11.31 -8.69 0.40
N ARG A 17 12.58 -8.74 0.04
CA ARG A 17 13.39 -7.53 -0.21
C ARG A 17 13.03 -6.81 -1.52
N MET A 18 12.05 -7.32 -2.23
CA MET A 18 11.40 -6.72 -3.38
C MET A 18 9.89 -6.69 -3.13
N LEU A 19 9.25 -5.59 -3.44
CA LEU A 19 7.80 -5.42 -3.33
C LEU A 19 7.18 -5.27 -4.72
N ILE A 20 5.95 -5.76 -4.87
CA ILE A 20 5.15 -5.50 -6.06
C ILE A 20 4.65 -4.05 -5.96
N GLY A 21 5.06 -3.19 -6.89
CA GLY A 21 4.53 -1.83 -7.00
C GLY A 21 3.22 -1.82 -7.78
N SER A 22 2.28 -0.95 -7.38
CA SER A 22 0.94 -0.94 -7.97
C SER A 22 0.72 0.08 -9.08
N ASN A 23 1.61 1.05 -9.29
CA ASN A 23 1.38 2.14 -10.24
C ASN A 23 1.06 1.65 -11.66
N TRP A 24 1.80 0.66 -12.15
CA TRP A 24 1.56 0.02 -13.45
C TRP A 24 0.43 -1.01 -13.44
N LEU A 25 -0.29 -1.16 -12.34
CA LEU A 25 -1.51 -1.98 -12.25
C LEU A 25 -2.78 -1.14 -12.21
N VAL A 26 -2.66 0.16 -11.85
CA VAL A 26 -3.82 1.05 -11.66
C VAL A 26 -3.78 2.33 -12.51
N GLY A 27 -2.87 2.39 -13.50
CA GLY A 27 -2.82 3.49 -14.46
C GLY A 27 -2.09 4.74 -14.01
N PHE A 28 -0.96 4.57 -13.32
CA PHE A 28 -0.04 5.65 -12.93
C PHE A 28 1.35 5.37 -13.49
N SER A 29 1.55 5.54 -14.81
CA SER A 29 2.82 5.25 -15.47
C SER A 29 3.92 6.28 -15.18
N HIS A 30 3.55 7.49 -14.74
CA HIS A 30 4.43 8.66 -14.63
C HIS A 30 5.09 9.06 -15.96
N THR A 31 4.50 8.66 -17.09
CA THR A 31 5.04 8.96 -18.44
C THR A 31 4.09 9.77 -19.30
N SER A 32 2.86 9.28 -19.52
CA SER A 32 1.86 9.98 -20.33
C SER A 32 0.45 9.48 -20.03
N THR A 33 -0.54 10.33 -20.31
CA THR A 33 -1.96 9.95 -20.20
C THR A 33 -2.31 8.75 -21.10
N ALA A 34 -1.68 8.63 -22.28
CA ALA A 34 -1.89 7.50 -23.17
C ALA A 34 -1.39 6.18 -22.54
N SER A 35 -0.22 6.21 -21.87
CA SER A 35 0.29 5.05 -21.13
C SER A 35 -0.62 4.69 -19.95
N ASP A 36 -1.10 5.68 -19.21
CA ASP A 36 -2.02 5.47 -18.09
C ASP A 36 -3.32 4.81 -18.55
N GLU A 37 -3.87 5.26 -19.68
CA GLU A 37 -5.08 4.68 -20.25
C GLU A 37 -4.87 3.24 -20.73
N MET A 38 -3.74 2.98 -21.40
CA MET A 38 -3.37 1.62 -21.84
C MET A 38 -3.27 0.67 -20.62
N ILE A 39 -2.67 1.11 -19.52
CA ILE A 39 -2.56 0.32 -18.29
C ILE A 39 -3.95 0.04 -17.71
N ARG A 40 -4.80 1.07 -17.59
CA ARG A 40 -6.17 0.91 -17.09
C ARG A 40 -6.98 -0.08 -17.92
N GLN A 41 -6.83 -0.06 -19.24
CA GLN A 41 -7.49 -1.03 -20.12
C GLN A 41 -6.93 -2.45 -19.93
N ALA A 42 -5.60 -2.59 -19.83
CA ALA A 42 -4.96 -3.89 -19.64
C ALA A 42 -5.32 -4.53 -18.29
N HIS A 43 -5.52 -3.73 -17.26
CA HIS A 43 -5.81 -4.15 -15.89
C HIS A 43 -7.23 -3.76 -15.42
N ALA A 44 -8.19 -3.65 -16.34
CA ALA A 44 -9.57 -3.32 -16.02
C ALA A 44 -10.27 -4.38 -15.16
N GLN A 45 -9.79 -5.62 -15.18
CA GLN A 45 -10.35 -6.74 -14.43
C GLN A 45 -9.35 -7.20 -13.36
N ARG A 46 -9.85 -7.53 -12.16
CA ARG A 46 -9.02 -8.03 -11.06
C ARG A 46 -8.21 -9.29 -11.44
N GLU A 47 -8.70 -10.07 -12.38
CA GLU A 47 -8.05 -11.28 -12.88
C GLU A 47 -6.71 -10.99 -13.53
N SER A 48 -6.60 -9.90 -14.28
CA SER A 48 -5.33 -9.49 -14.91
C SER A 48 -4.32 -8.99 -13.88
N VAL A 49 -4.79 -8.28 -12.85
CA VAL A 49 -3.95 -7.85 -11.73
C VAL A 49 -3.51 -9.06 -10.89
N ALA A 50 -4.43 -9.99 -10.61
CA ALA A 50 -4.13 -11.22 -9.87
C ALA A 50 -3.07 -12.07 -10.59
N ALA A 51 -3.14 -12.20 -11.91
CA ALA A 51 -2.15 -12.95 -12.68
C ALA A 51 -0.73 -12.37 -12.53
N VAL A 52 -0.59 -11.05 -12.43
CA VAL A 52 0.70 -10.41 -12.13
C VAL A 52 1.18 -10.78 -10.73
N ILE A 53 0.29 -10.70 -9.72
CA ILE A 53 0.63 -11.07 -8.33
C ILE A 53 1.04 -12.54 -8.27
N GLU A 54 0.29 -13.45 -8.93
CA GLU A 54 0.58 -14.90 -9.00
C GLU A 54 1.99 -15.17 -9.54
N ALA A 55 2.39 -14.46 -10.61
CA ALA A 55 3.72 -14.60 -11.19
C ALA A 55 4.83 -14.21 -10.18
N TYR A 56 4.63 -13.16 -9.38
CA TYR A 56 5.56 -12.78 -8.32
C TYR A 56 5.59 -13.79 -7.16
N LEU A 57 4.43 -14.37 -6.82
CA LEU A 57 4.33 -15.39 -5.77
C LEU A 57 5.12 -16.67 -6.08
N GLU A 58 5.36 -16.99 -7.35
CA GLU A 58 6.21 -18.11 -7.76
C GLU A 58 7.65 -17.95 -7.27
N TYR A 59 8.14 -16.71 -7.19
CA TYR A 59 9.48 -16.37 -6.73
C TYR A 59 9.54 -16.00 -5.24
N GLY A 60 8.46 -16.15 -4.48
CA GLY A 60 8.40 -15.80 -3.05
C GLY A 60 8.32 -14.29 -2.79
N ILE A 61 7.91 -13.49 -3.79
CA ILE A 61 7.63 -12.08 -3.66
C ILE A 61 6.13 -11.94 -3.37
N ASP A 62 5.78 -11.89 -2.09
CA ASP A 62 4.43 -12.00 -1.56
C ASP A 62 3.92 -10.71 -0.91
N ALA A 63 4.51 -9.56 -1.23
CA ALA A 63 4.07 -8.28 -0.70
C ALA A 63 3.81 -7.27 -1.82
N ILE A 64 2.66 -6.60 -1.76
CA ILE A 64 2.26 -5.54 -2.69
C ILE A 64 2.05 -4.23 -1.95
N MET A 65 2.57 -3.14 -2.50
CA MET A 65 2.42 -1.78 -1.97
C MET A 65 1.64 -0.90 -2.94
N GLY A 66 0.64 -0.19 -2.42
CA GLY A 66 -0.15 0.76 -3.20
C GLY A 66 -1.32 1.35 -2.43
N LEU A 67 -2.18 2.05 -3.15
CA LEU A 67 -3.37 2.74 -2.64
C LEU A 67 -4.54 1.74 -2.49
N MET A 68 -4.49 0.83 -1.52
CA MET A 68 -5.47 -0.28 -1.40
C MET A 68 -6.90 0.23 -1.21
N VAL A 69 -7.09 1.29 -0.42
CA VAL A 69 -8.41 1.88 -0.17
C VAL A 69 -8.92 2.66 -1.38
N GLN A 70 -8.06 3.46 -2.02
CA GLN A 70 -8.44 4.26 -3.19
C GLN A 70 -8.54 3.44 -4.49
N SER A 71 -7.90 2.27 -4.54
CA SER A 71 -7.92 1.35 -5.68
C SER A 71 -8.24 -0.08 -5.20
N PRO A 72 -9.50 -0.36 -4.83
CA PRO A 72 -9.91 -1.64 -4.22
C PRO A 72 -9.58 -2.87 -5.07
N ILE A 73 -9.45 -2.71 -6.39
CA ILE A 73 -9.04 -3.78 -7.29
C ILE A 73 -7.74 -4.47 -6.88
N LEU A 74 -6.82 -3.74 -6.20
CA LEU A 74 -5.55 -4.30 -5.71
C LEU A 74 -5.77 -5.33 -4.60
N ALA A 75 -6.60 -4.99 -3.61
CA ALA A 75 -6.94 -5.90 -2.51
C ALA A 75 -7.78 -7.09 -3.02
N ASP A 76 -8.74 -6.83 -3.91
CA ASP A 76 -9.56 -7.88 -4.53
C ASP A 76 -8.71 -8.85 -5.37
N ALA A 77 -7.74 -8.33 -6.14
CA ALA A 77 -6.82 -9.15 -6.93
C ALA A 77 -5.87 -9.95 -6.04
N ALA A 78 -5.35 -9.36 -4.96
CA ALA A 78 -4.53 -10.08 -3.99
C ALA A 78 -5.30 -11.23 -3.35
N LYS A 79 -6.56 -11.01 -2.95
CA LYS A 79 -7.44 -12.06 -2.43
C LYS A 79 -7.68 -13.16 -3.45
N LEU A 80 -7.90 -12.81 -4.72
CA LEU A 80 -8.08 -13.79 -5.79
C LEU A 80 -6.80 -14.62 -6.01
N ALA A 81 -5.62 -14.00 -5.99
CA ALA A 81 -4.34 -14.69 -6.10
C ALA A 81 -4.10 -15.63 -4.90
N GLU A 82 -4.45 -15.22 -3.66
CA GLU A 82 -4.43 -16.09 -2.49
C GLU A 82 -5.32 -17.34 -2.67
N ASP A 83 -6.56 -17.13 -3.12
CA ASP A 83 -7.54 -18.21 -3.29
C ASP A 83 -7.09 -19.22 -4.37
N ARG A 84 -6.39 -18.76 -5.42
CA ARG A 84 -5.89 -19.61 -6.50
C ARG A 84 -4.59 -20.35 -6.16
N THR A 85 -3.68 -19.69 -5.43
CA THR A 85 -2.35 -20.22 -5.17
C THR A 85 -2.17 -20.88 -3.81
N GLY A 86 -3.09 -20.61 -2.86
CA GLY A 86 -2.95 -20.99 -1.47
C GLY A 86 -1.87 -20.22 -0.70
N LYS A 87 -1.21 -19.22 -1.34
CA LYS A 87 -0.16 -18.41 -0.73
C LYS A 87 -0.76 -17.09 -0.23
N LYS A 88 -0.27 -16.60 0.92
CA LYS A 88 -0.70 -15.31 1.46
C LYS A 88 -0.01 -14.15 0.79
N VAL A 89 -0.74 -13.02 0.66
CA VAL A 89 -0.23 -11.75 0.13
C VAL A 89 -0.24 -10.71 1.25
N ILE A 90 0.89 -10.08 1.48
CA ILE A 90 1.05 -9.00 2.46
C ILE A 90 0.66 -7.68 1.80
N LEU A 91 -0.41 -7.06 2.28
CA LEU A 91 -0.84 -5.75 1.78
C LEU A 91 -0.17 -4.62 2.57
N ILE A 92 0.46 -3.71 1.83
CA ILE A 92 1.06 -2.47 2.34
C ILE A 92 0.26 -1.32 1.73
N ASP A 93 -0.65 -0.74 2.51
CA ASP A 93 -1.45 0.39 2.03
C ASP A 93 -0.71 1.71 2.20
N THR A 94 -0.83 2.57 1.19
CA THR A 94 -0.27 3.93 1.21
C THR A 94 -1.39 4.96 1.06
N PRO A 95 -2.33 5.06 2.04
CA PRO A 95 -3.51 5.89 1.89
C PRO A 95 -3.16 7.38 1.85
N ILE A 96 -3.83 8.12 0.96
CA ILE A 96 -3.83 9.59 1.00
C ILE A 96 -4.80 10.00 2.10
N ILE A 97 -4.28 10.68 3.13
CA ILE A 97 -5.05 11.14 4.29
C ILE A 97 -5.10 12.67 4.32
N ASN A 98 -6.19 13.21 4.86
CA ASN A 98 -6.28 14.64 5.15
C ASN A 98 -5.46 14.95 6.41
N VAL A 99 -4.50 15.87 6.27
CA VAL A 99 -3.58 16.26 7.34
C VAL A 99 -3.76 17.70 7.82
N ASP A 100 -4.87 18.34 7.49
CA ASP A 100 -5.19 19.66 8.02
C ASP A 100 -5.27 19.65 9.54
N ASP A 101 -4.94 20.79 10.18
CA ASP A 101 -4.92 20.88 11.64
C ASP A 101 -6.31 21.24 12.21
N ASN A 102 -7.25 20.31 12.06
CA ASN A 102 -8.60 20.45 12.61
C ASN A 102 -9.20 19.07 12.96
N ALA A 103 -10.28 19.08 13.71
CA ALA A 103 -10.93 17.86 14.18
C ALA A 103 -11.52 17.02 13.03
N GLN A 104 -12.09 17.68 12.02
CA GLN A 104 -12.69 17.00 10.86
C GLN A 104 -11.62 16.22 10.09
N ALA A 105 -10.47 16.85 9.80
CA ALA A 105 -9.36 16.18 9.09
C ALA A 105 -8.84 14.97 9.88
N ARG A 106 -8.74 15.08 11.21
CA ARG A 106 -8.35 13.96 12.06
C ARG A 106 -9.34 12.80 12.00
N ASP A 107 -10.65 13.08 11.95
CA ASP A 107 -11.67 12.05 11.80
C ASP A 107 -11.68 11.43 10.39
N GLU A 108 -11.40 12.21 9.35
CA GLU A 108 -11.23 11.71 7.99
C GLU A 108 -10.01 10.79 7.89
N ALA A 109 -8.87 11.18 8.45
CA ALA A 109 -7.67 10.35 8.51
C ALA A 109 -7.92 9.03 9.26
N ARG A 110 -8.63 9.08 10.39
CA ARG A 110 -8.99 7.87 11.16
C ARG A 110 -9.85 6.92 10.34
N ARG A 111 -10.87 7.43 9.65
CA ARG A 111 -11.72 6.61 8.77
C ARG A 111 -10.94 5.97 7.63
N MET A 112 -9.97 6.70 7.05
CA MET A 112 -9.12 6.17 5.99
C MET A 112 -8.21 5.04 6.51
N ILE A 113 -7.59 5.23 7.68
CA ILE A 113 -6.76 4.21 8.34
C ILE A 113 -7.60 2.98 8.73
N GLU A 114 -8.81 3.19 9.24
CA GLU A 114 -9.74 2.09 9.51
C GLU A 114 -10.11 1.32 8.23
N ALA A 115 -10.32 2.03 7.12
CA ALA A 115 -10.58 1.42 5.82
C ALA A 115 -9.38 0.59 5.33
N SER A 116 -8.14 1.06 5.52
CA SER A 116 -6.92 0.29 5.25
C SER A 116 -6.92 -1.04 6.02
N ARG A 117 -7.30 -1.01 7.30
CA ARG A 117 -7.40 -2.23 8.11
C ARG A 117 -8.48 -3.18 7.59
N LYS A 118 -9.66 -2.64 7.22
CA LYS A 118 -10.76 -3.42 6.64
C LYS A 118 -10.41 -4.04 5.29
N ALA A 119 -9.57 -3.39 4.50
CA ALA A 119 -9.02 -3.94 3.26
C ALA A 119 -8.00 -5.08 3.48
N GLY A 120 -7.64 -5.38 4.74
CA GLY A 120 -6.72 -6.47 5.09
C GLY A 120 -5.26 -6.05 5.16
N SER A 121 -4.95 -4.76 5.17
CA SER A 121 -3.57 -4.28 5.19
C SER A 121 -2.84 -4.66 6.48
N THR A 122 -1.62 -5.15 6.32
CA THR A 122 -0.69 -5.45 7.42
C THR A 122 0.12 -4.20 7.79
N PHE A 123 0.49 -3.42 6.79
CA PHE A 123 1.20 -2.15 6.95
C PHE A 123 0.33 -1.01 6.44
N CYS A 124 0.39 0.13 7.12
CA CYS A 124 -0.21 1.37 6.68
C CYS A 124 0.85 2.49 6.71
N MET A 125 1.13 3.04 5.55
CA MET A 125 2.18 4.05 5.33
C MET A 125 1.55 5.26 4.65
N PRO A 126 1.11 6.30 5.37
CA PRO A 126 0.50 7.48 4.74
C PRO A 126 1.32 7.97 3.55
N HIS A 127 0.63 8.24 2.45
CA HIS A 127 1.22 8.59 1.18
C HIS A 127 2.09 9.84 1.28
N HIS A 128 3.17 9.90 0.52
CA HIS A 128 4.12 11.02 0.55
C HIS A 128 3.42 12.38 0.39
N SER A 129 2.43 12.49 -0.49
CA SER A 129 1.68 13.75 -0.71
C SER A 129 0.94 14.26 0.54
N SER A 130 0.62 13.38 1.50
CA SER A 130 0.09 13.77 2.81
C SER A 130 1.20 14.13 3.77
N VAL A 131 2.24 13.29 3.86
CA VAL A 131 3.34 13.45 4.82
C VAL A 131 4.20 14.67 4.51
N GLU A 132 4.45 14.97 3.24
CA GLU A 132 5.23 16.13 2.80
C GLU A 132 4.64 17.46 3.27
N GLN A 133 3.32 17.54 3.43
CA GLN A 133 2.64 18.73 3.97
C GLN A 133 2.96 18.98 5.45
N LEU A 134 3.41 17.95 6.17
CA LEU A 134 3.77 18.02 7.58
C LEU A 134 5.27 18.30 7.82
N VAL A 135 6.08 18.31 6.76
CA VAL A 135 7.53 18.50 6.88
C VAL A 135 7.86 19.94 7.25
N CYS A 136 8.42 20.12 8.45
CA CYS A 136 8.97 21.39 8.91
C CYS A 136 10.49 21.41 8.69
N LYS A 137 10.95 22.08 7.62
CA LYS A 137 12.37 22.13 7.26
C LYS A 137 13.22 22.84 8.30
N ASN A 138 12.67 23.85 8.99
CA ASN A 138 13.38 24.63 9.97
C ASN A 138 13.74 23.83 11.23
N THR A 139 12.83 22.99 11.69
CA THR A 139 13.00 22.12 12.87
C THR A 139 13.50 20.72 12.50
N ARG A 140 13.49 20.36 11.21
CA ARG A 140 13.79 19.01 10.70
C ARG A 140 12.88 17.95 11.31
N THR A 141 11.59 18.29 11.45
CA THR A 141 10.56 17.42 12.00
C THR A 141 9.46 17.17 10.98
N ILE A 142 8.64 16.16 11.22
CA ILE A 142 7.38 15.95 10.55
C ILE A 142 6.29 16.17 11.61
N ASP A 143 5.58 17.27 11.50
CA ASP A 143 4.64 17.71 12.51
C ASP A 143 3.50 16.68 12.68
N ARG A 144 3.06 16.45 13.91
CA ARG A 144 1.98 15.52 14.26
C ARG A 144 2.17 14.07 13.76
N LEU A 145 3.35 13.71 13.24
CA LEU A 145 3.62 12.35 12.78
C LEU A 145 3.35 11.29 13.86
N PRO A 146 3.76 11.47 15.13
CA PRO A 146 3.47 10.50 16.19
C PRO A 146 1.99 10.16 16.31
N ASP A 147 1.09 11.16 16.19
CA ASP A 147 -0.35 10.98 16.31
C ASP A 147 -0.90 10.03 15.22
N TYR A 148 -0.45 10.20 13.97
CA TYR A 148 -0.84 9.33 12.87
C TYR A 148 -0.27 7.92 13.01
N LEU A 149 0.99 7.78 13.43
CA LEU A 149 1.58 6.47 13.68
C LEU A 149 0.87 5.71 14.80
N ASP A 150 0.48 6.41 15.86
CA ASP A 150 -0.27 5.82 16.98
C ASP A 150 -1.69 5.42 16.55
N MET A 151 -2.34 6.24 15.73
CA MET A 151 -3.63 5.91 15.13
C MET A 151 -3.55 4.62 14.31
N ILE A 152 -2.50 4.43 13.52
CA ILE A 152 -2.27 3.19 12.75
C ILE A 152 -2.06 1.99 13.68
N ARG A 153 -1.25 2.14 14.74
CA ARG A 153 -1.01 1.08 15.74
C ARG A 153 -2.29 0.67 16.46
N GLN A 154 -3.15 1.63 16.81
CA GLN A 154 -4.45 1.39 17.45
C GLN A 154 -5.38 0.51 16.59
N HIS A 155 -5.22 0.54 15.27
CA HIS A 155 -5.93 -0.33 14.34
C HIS A 155 -5.20 -1.67 14.07
N GLY A 156 -4.12 -1.98 14.81
CA GLY A 156 -3.41 -3.24 14.72
C GLY A 156 -2.57 -3.41 13.45
N MET A 157 -2.17 -2.31 12.81
CA MET A 157 -1.28 -2.30 11.65
C MET A 157 0.12 -1.79 12.03
N ILE A 158 1.11 -2.16 11.23
CA ILE A 158 2.48 -1.68 11.36
C ILE A 158 2.60 -0.35 10.63
N PRO A 159 2.95 0.74 11.32
CA PRO A 159 3.08 2.05 10.69
C PRO A 159 4.41 2.20 9.96
N GLY A 160 4.40 3.05 8.94
CA GLY A 160 5.58 3.50 8.21
C GLY A 160 5.30 4.81 7.49
N LEU A 161 6.20 5.20 6.60
CA LEU A 161 6.04 6.35 5.73
C LEU A 161 6.31 5.91 4.29
N SER A 162 5.46 6.39 3.37
CA SER A 162 5.73 6.35 1.94
C SER A 162 6.46 7.67 1.56
N ALA A 163 7.65 7.57 0.98
CA ALA A 163 8.47 8.71 0.58
C ALA A 163 9.01 8.51 -0.83
#